data_31fce846b5bd2d9e6fcb85b39961d84b
#
_entry.id   31fce846b5bd2d9e6fcb85b39961d84b
#
_cell.length_a   1.000
_cell.length_b   1.000
_cell.length_c   1.000
_cell.angle_alpha   90.00
_cell.angle_beta   90.00
_cell.angle_gamma   90.00
#
_symmetry.space_group_name_H-M   'P 1'
#
loop_
_entity.id
_entity.type
_entity.pdbx_description
1 polymer ?
#
loop_
_entity_poly.entity_id
_entity_poly.type
_entity_poly.pdbx_seq_one_letter_code
_entity_poly.pdbx_strand_id
1 'polypeptide(L)'
;MGKRKSNFKASMTLTEIIWQTVNRGQLTPEQLQDEIDYSASALKRAGLDGESGAGFNLRKLIPLMKTQDDYSILEFLAYRCGFLLIEIPRGSRSKKDRMASVAEYQKLGGIVVEMLIRFIENGATQAEAEDILHDMLKGTAEMIQDVKSGNQIELDFMG
;
A
#
# COMPACT_ATOMS: atom_id res chain seq x y z
N MET A 1 -14.12 -3.02 4.54
CA MET A 1 -13.06 -2.12 4.06
C MET A 1 -12.75 -2.51 2.62
N GLY A 2 -13.00 -1.63 1.63
CA GLY A 2 -12.72 -1.95 0.22
C GLY A 2 -11.22 -2.14 0.01
N LYS A 3 -10.84 -3.15 -0.77
CA LYS A 3 -9.44 -3.27 -1.24
C LYS A 3 -9.07 -1.97 -1.94
N ARG A 4 -8.03 -1.27 -1.49
CA ARG A 4 -7.45 -0.14 -2.23
C ARG A 4 -7.06 -0.65 -3.62
N LYS A 5 -7.55 0.01 -4.65
CA LYS A 5 -7.19 -0.36 -6.02
C LYS A 5 -5.80 0.20 -6.28
N SER A 6 -4.79 -0.68 -6.30
CA SER A 6 -3.51 -0.32 -6.88
C SER A 6 -3.63 -0.29 -8.39
N ASN A 7 -3.19 0.80 -9.00
CA ASN A 7 -3.07 0.93 -10.44
C ASN A 7 -1.64 0.62 -10.93
N PHE A 8 -0.76 0.21 -10.01
CA PHE A 8 0.63 -0.10 -10.31
C PHE A 8 0.76 -1.36 -11.17
N LYS A 9 1.62 -1.26 -12.20
CA LYS A 9 2.10 -2.38 -12.99
C LYS A 9 3.62 -2.25 -13.10
N ALA A 10 4.34 -3.35 -12.96
CA ALA A 10 5.81 -3.39 -12.99
C ALA A 10 6.43 -2.80 -14.27
N SER A 11 5.68 -2.79 -15.39
CA SER A 11 6.09 -2.21 -16.67
C SER A 11 5.95 -0.69 -16.78
N MET A 12 5.31 -0.04 -15.80
CA MET A 12 5.06 1.41 -15.85
C MET A 12 6.30 2.22 -15.46
N THR A 13 6.39 3.42 -16.01
CA THR A 13 7.36 4.43 -15.58
C THR A 13 6.81 5.25 -14.42
N LEU A 14 7.69 5.91 -13.68
CA LEU A 14 7.27 6.82 -12.59
C LEU A 14 6.37 7.96 -13.12
N THR A 15 6.69 8.48 -14.29
CA THR A 15 5.92 9.54 -14.94
C THR A 15 4.50 9.10 -15.27
N GLU A 16 4.34 7.89 -15.83
CA GLU A 16 3.02 7.31 -16.12
C GLU A 16 2.19 7.11 -14.85
N ILE A 17 2.82 6.67 -13.75
CA ILE A 17 2.12 6.48 -12.47
C ILE A 17 1.70 7.83 -11.89
N ILE A 18 2.57 8.84 -11.88
CA ILE A 18 2.23 10.18 -11.44
C ILE A 18 1.07 10.74 -12.29
N TRP A 19 1.14 10.58 -13.61
CA TRP A 19 0.07 11.01 -14.50
C TRP A 19 -1.28 10.34 -14.15
N GLN A 20 -1.26 9.03 -13.90
CA GLN A 20 -2.48 8.29 -13.52
C GLN A 20 -3.02 8.76 -12.17
N THR A 21 -2.17 8.91 -11.16
CA THR A 21 -2.57 9.40 -9.84
C THR A 21 -3.19 10.80 -9.91
N VAL A 22 -2.63 11.68 -10.77
CA VAL A 22 -3.16 13.06 -10.94
C VAL A 22 -4.46 13.09 -11.73
N ASN A 23 -4.58 12.29 -12.80
CA ASN A 23 -5.68 12.44 -13.78
C ASN A 23 -6.81 11.42 -13.64
N ARG A 24 -6.59 10.31 -12.91
CA ARG A 24 -7.57 9.23 -12.72
C ARG A 24 -7.92 8.98 -11.24
N GLY A 25 -7.41 9.82 -10.35
CA GLY A 25 -7.74 9.76 -8.93
C GLY A 25 -9.14 10.30 -8.63
N GLN A 26 -9.42 10.50 -7.34
CA GLN A 26 -10.73 10.94 -6.87
C GLN A 26 -11.01 12.42 -7.20
N LEU A 27 -9.97 13.26 -7.20
CA LEU A 27 -10.05 14.70 -7.46
C LEU A 27 -9.40 15.05 -8.79
N THR A 28 -9.95 16.07 -9.46
CA THR A 28 -9.33 16.64 -10.67
C THR A 28 -8.09 17.47 -10.32
N PRO A 29 -7.18 17.75 -11.29
CA PRO A 29 -6.01 18.60 -11.05
C PRO A 29 -6.36 19.98 -10.49
N GLU A 30 -7.51 20.54 -10.88
CA GLU A 30 -8.01 21.83 -10.40
C GLU A 30 -8.41 21.76 -8.91
N GLN A 31 -9.08 20.69 -8.51
CA GLN A 31 -9.45 20.45 -7.10
C GLN A 31 -8.21 20.13 -6.24
N LEU A 32 -7.26 19.37 -6.80
CA LEU A 32 -6.00 19.06 -6.12
C LEU A 32 -5.16 20.30 -5.83
N GLN A 33 -5.22 21.33 -6.68
CA GLN A 33 -4.47 22.57 -6.50
C GLN A 33 -4.71 23.17 -5.11
N ASP A 34 -5.95 23.23 -4.68
CA ASP A 34 -6.33 23.82 -3.41
C ASP A 34 -5.97 22.93 -2.22
N GLU A 35 -6.09 21.60 -2.39
CA GLU A 35 -5.84 20.62 -1.32
C GLU A 35 -4.35 20.43 -1.00
N ILE A 36 -3.49 20.44 -2.03
CA ILE A 36 -2.06 20.16 -1.84
C ILE A 36 -1.14 21.36 -2.06
N ASP A 37 -1.72 22.55 -2.31
CA ASP A 37 -0.98 23.78 -2.59
C ASP A 37 0.06 23.55 -3.71
N TYR A 38 -0.41 23.12 -4.89
CA TYR A 38 0.42 22.84 -6.06
C TYR A 38 -0.37 23.11 -7.35
N SER A 39 0.11 24.01 -8.20
CA SER A 39 -0.69 24.50 -9.32
C SER A 39 -1.17 23.39 -10.25
N ALA A 40 -2.41 23.50 -10.72
CA ALA A 40 -3.02 22.51 -11.63
C ALA A 40 -2.20 22.34 -12.91
N SER A 41 -1.58 23.41 -13.42
CA SER A 41 -0.72 23.36 -14.59
C SER A 41 0.57 22.58 -14.33
N ALA A 42 1.15 22.68 -13.12
CA ALA A 42 2.31 21.90 -12.74
C ALA A 42 1.94 20.43 -12.51
N LEU A 43 0.78 20.13 -11.92
CA LEU A 43 0.25 18.78 -11.78
C LEU A 43 0.09 18.09 -13.14
N LYS A 44 -0.53 18.76 -14.10
CA LYS A 44 -0.71 18.23 -15.46
C LYS A 44 0.61 17.96 -16.17
N ARG A 45 1.62 18.81 -15.97
CA ARG A 45 2.96 18.63 -16.57
C ARG A 45 3.82 17.59 -15.86
N ALA A 46 3.59 17.32 -14.59
CA ALA A 46 4.35 16.34 -13.81
C ALA A 46 4.25 14.89 -14.35
N GLY A 47 3.18 14.60 -15.10
CA GLY A 47 2.97 13.32 -15.76
C GLY A 47 3.39 13.28 -17.23
N LEU A 48 4.13 14.28 -17.72
CA LEU A 48 4.63 14.32 -19.08
C LEU A 48 6.13 14.02 -19.11
N ASP A 49 6.56 13.31 -20.16
CA ASP A 49 7.97 13.04 -20.41
C ASP A 49 8.63 14.14 -21.25
N GLY A 50 9.98 14.23 -21.19
CA GLY A 50 10.79 15.13 -22.00
C GLY A 50 10.77 16.58 -21.54
N GLU A 51 11.06 17.50 -22.46
CA GLU A 51 11.19 18.94 -22.16
C GLU A 51 9.87 19.61 -21.71
N SER A 52 8.74 19.02 -22.07
CA SER A 52 7.41 19.48 -21.62
C SER A 52 7.08 19.03 -20.18
N GLY A 53 7.83 18.08 -19.65
CA GLY A 53 7.66 17.57 -18.29
C GLY A 53 8.18 18.57 -17.25
N ALA A 54 7.56 18.55 -16.08
CA ALA A 54 8.04 19.26 -14.92
C ALA A 54 8.36 18.24 -13.82
N GLY A 55 9.55 18.36 -13.23
CA GLY A 55 9.90 17.54 -12.07
C GLY A 55 8.84 17.70 -10.97
N PHE A 56 8.32 16.59 -10.45
CA PHE A 56 7.36 16.64 -9.36
C PHE A 56 8.07 16.90 -8.02
N ASN A 57 7.56 17.84 -7.25
CA ASN A 57 8.12 18.17 -5.95
C ASN A 57 7.87 17.01 -4.96
N LEU A 58 8.93 16.35 -4.49
CA LEU A 58 8.86 15.22 -3.56
C LEU A 58 8.07 15.53 -2.28
N ARG A 59 8.11 16.79 -1.81
CA ARG A 59 7.33 17.21 -0.62
C ARG A 59 5.81 17.13 -0.84
N LYS A 60 5.37 17.14 -2.11
CA LYS A 60 3.95 17.08 -2.49
C LYS A 60 3.50 15.65 -2.81
N LEU A 61 4.42 14.66 -2.88
CA LEU A 61 4.05 13.26 -3.14
C LEU A 61 3.14 12.68 -2.07
N ILE A 62 3.47 12.87 -0.79
CA ILE A 62 2.67 12.33 0.32
C ILE A 62 1.28 12.98 0.36
N PRO A 63 1.15 14.32 0.31
CA PRO A 63 -0.16 14.96 0.17
C PRO A 63 -0.95 14.43 -1.03
N LEU A 64 -0.37 14.35 -2.22
CA LEU A 64 -1.02 13.84 -3.43
C LEU A 64 -1.59 12.43 -3.23
N MET A 65 -0.74 11.49 -2.77
CA MET A 65 -1.16 10.10 -2.54
C MET A 65 -2.31 10.00 -1.52
N LYS A 66 -2.24 10.79 -0.44
CA LYS A 66 -3.28 10.79 0.61
C LYS A 66 -4.60 11.36 0.11
N THR A 67 -4.55 12.48 -0.62
CA THR A 67 -5.75 13.16 -1.13
C THR A 67 -6.44 12.35 -2.21
N GLN A 68 -5.66 11.66 -3.07
CA GLN A 68 -6.21 10.78 -4.10
C GLN A 68 -6.54 9.36 -3.61
N ASP A 69 -6.15 9.00 -2.38
CA ASP A 69 -6.17 7.63 -1.83
C ASP A 69 -5.53 6.60 -2.79
N ASP A 70 -4.48 7.04 -3.49
CA ASP A 70 -3.72 6.25 -4.48
C ASP A 70 -2.24 6.22 -4.09
N TYR A 71 -1.76 5.04 -3.71
CA TYR A 71 -0.39 4.81 -3.25
C TYR A 71 0.49 4.10 -4.30
N SER A 72 0.05 4.05 -5.57
CA SER A 72 0.79 3.40 -6.66
C SER A 72 2.20 3.98 -6.84
N ILE A 73 2.41 5.27 -6.56
CA ILE A 73 3.74 5.89 -6.58
C ILE A 73 4.65 5.26 -5.52
N LEU A 74 4.15 5.05 -4.31
CA LEU A 74 4.92 4.44 -3.23
C LEU A 74 5.20 2.96 -3.52
N GLU A 75 4.23 2.23 -4.06
CA GLU A 75 4.40 0.85 -4.51
C GLU A 75 5.48 0.73 -5.59
N PHE A 76 5.47 1.62 -6.59
CA PHE A 76 6.51 1.68 -7.61
C PHE A 76 7.90 1.89 -7.01
N LEU A 77 8.03 2.88 -6.12
CA LEU A 77 9.32 3.18 -5.48
C LEU A 77 9.81 2.00 -4.63
N ALA A 78 8.92 1.38 -3.85
CA ALA A 78 9.26 0.20 -3.08
C ALA A 78 9.73 -0.95 -3.99
N TYR A 79 8.96 -1.27 -5.04
CA TYR A 79 9.29 -2.31 -6.02
C TYR A 79 10.64 -2.06 -6.69
N ARG A 80 10.92 -0.83 -7.14
CA ARG A 80 12.21 -0.46 -7.79
C ARG A 80 13.41 -0.58 -6.84
N CYS A 81 13.16 -0.44 -5.54
CA CYS A 81 14.20 -0.62 -4.50
C CYS A 81 14.28 -2.06 -3.98
N GLY A 82 13.48 -2.99 -4.49
CA GLY A 82 13.46 -4.38 -4.04
C GLY A 82 12.69 -4.60 -2.73
N PHE A 83 11.75 -3.71 -2.38
CA PHE A 83 10.92 -3.80 -1.19
C PHE A 83 9.47 -4.10 -1.54
N LEU A 84 8.77 -4.81 -0.65
CA LEU A 84 7.32 -4.95 -0.67
C LEU A 84 6.69 -3.88 0.23
N LEU A 85 5.62 -3.25 -0.26
CA LEU A 85 4.83 -2.32 0.51
C LEU A 85 3.68 -3.05 1.18
N ILE A 86 3.60 -2.94 2.51
CA ILE A 86 2.51 -3.53 3.30
C ILE A 86 1.83 -2.41 4.06
N GLU A 87 0.49 -2.35 3.93
CA GLU A 87 -0.30 -1.38 4.68
C GLU A 87 -0.28 -1.71 6.17
N ILE A 88 0.10 -0.74 7.00
CA ILE A 88 0.02 -0.85 8.45
C ILE A 88 -1.44 -0.60 8.86
N PRO A 89 -2.12 -1.56 9.50
CA PRO A 89 -3.48 -1.38 9.97
C PRO A 89 -3.57 -0.22 10.97
N ARG A 90 -4.58 0.61 10.84
CA ARG A 90 -4.84 1.72 11.74
C ARG A 90 -5.92 1.32 12.75
N GLY A 91 -5.65 1.56 14.02
CA GLY A 91 -6.62 1.39 15.10
C GLY A 91 -6.15 0.45 16.20
N SER A 92 -6.70 0.64 17.37
CA SER A 92 -6.54 -0.25 18.52
C SER A 92 -7.61 -1.34 18.46
N ARG A 93 -7.21 -2.61 18.53
CA ARG A 93 -8.13 -3.76 18.58
C ARG A 93 -8.35 -4.19 20.02
N SER A 94 -9.56 -4.67 20.33
CA SER A 94 -9.84 -5.27 21.62
C SER A 94 -9.03 -6.56 21.81
N LYS A 95 -8.84 -6.99 23.08
CA LYS A 95 -8.16 -8.26 23.38
C LYS A 95 -8.81 -9.45 22.66
N LYS A 96 -10.15 -9.45 22.57
CA LYS A 96 -10.92 -10.51 21.88
C LYS A 96 -10.62 -10.52 20.39
N ASP A 97 -10.56 -9.34 19.77
CA ASP A 97 -10.28 -9.23 18.32
C ASP A 97 -8.84 -9.66 18.02
N ARG A 98 -7.88 -9.34 18.90
CA ARG A 98 -6.49 -9.81 18.77
C ARG A 98 -6.37 -11.32 18.85
N MET A 99 -7.09 -11.97 19.76
CA MET A 99 -7.11 -13.44 19.86
C MET A 99 -7.71 -14.09 18.61
N ALA A 100 -8.80 -13.51 18.06
CA ALA A 100 -9.37 -13.96 16.80
C ALA A 100 -8.35 -13.80 15.63
N SER A 101 -7.64 -12.68 15.56
CA SER A 101 -6.59 -12.46 14.55
C SER A 101 -5.46 -13.49 14.63
N VAL A 102 -5.05 -13.92 15.83
CA VAL A 102 -4.04 -14.99 15.99
C VAL A 102 -4.54 -16.31 15.41
N ALA A 103 -5.80 -16.66 15.70
CA ALA A 103 -6.39 -17.91 15.17
C ALA A 103 -6.52 -17.87 13.63
N GLU A 104 -6.94 -16.73 13.06
CA GLU A 104 -6.98 -16.53 11.61
C GLU A 104 -5.59 -16.61 10.98
N TYR A 105 -4.58 -16.02 11.60
CA TYR A 105 -3.19 -16.07 11.15
C TYR A 105 -2.64 -17.50 11.14
N GLN A 106 -2.93 -18.30 12.17
CA GLN A 106 -2.55 -19.71 12.19
C GLN A 106 -3.21 -20.50 11.06
N LYS A 107 -4.49 -20.26 10.80
CA LYS A 107 -5.21 -20.86 9.67
C LYS A 107 -4.58 -20.46 8.33
N LEU A 108 -4.26 -19.19 8.16
CA LEU A 108 -3.61 -18.67 6.96
C LEU A 108 -2.24 -19.31 6.75
N GLY A 109 -1.46 -19.54 7.81
CA GLY A 109 -0.19 -20.27 7.75
C GLY A 109 -0.33 -21.68 7.14
N GLY A 110 -1.37 -22.42 7.53
CA GLY A 110 -1.69 -23.72 6.92
C GLY A 110 -2.00 -23.62 5.43
N ILE A 111 -2.80 -22.64 5.03
CA ILE A 111 -3.16 -22.38 3.63
C ILE A 111 -1.92 -22.01 2.80
N VAL A 112 -1.02 -21.20 3.35
CA VAL A 112 0.25 -20.83 2.67
C VAL A 112 1.10 -22.06 2.41
N VAL A 113 1.28 -22.95 3.39
CA VAL A 113 2.06 -24.17 3.22
C VAL A 113 1.45 -25.06 2.14
N GLU A 114 0.12 -25.28 2.17
CA GLU A 114 -0.58 -26.05 1.14
C GLU A 114 -0.42 -25.42 -0.25
N MET A 115 -0.57 -24.11 -0.38
CA MET A 115 -0.41 -23.41 -1.65
C MET A 115 1.01 -23.53 -2.20
N LEU A 116 2.04 -23.39 -1.35
CA LEU A 116 3.43 -23.56 -1.77
C LEU A 116 3.74 -24.98 -2.24
N ILE A 117 3.20 -26.00 -1.57
CA ILE A 117 3.32 -27.40 -2.02
C ILE A 117 2.68 -27.55 -3.40
N ARG A 118 1.44 -27.07 -3.58
CA ARG A 118 0.75 -27.11 -4.87
C ARG A 118 1.51 -26.37 -5.97
N PHE A 119 2.11 -25.21 -5.65
CA PHE A 119 2.92 -24.45 -6.60
C PHE A 119 4.16 -25.25 -7.03
N ILE A 120 4.87 -25.88 -6.09
CA ILE A 120 6.04 -26.74 -6.39
C ILE A 120 5.64 -27.95 -7.26
N GLU A 121 4.46 -28.52 -7.04
CA GLU A 121 3.90 -29.64 -7.80
C GLU A 121 3.25 -29.21 -9.13
N ASN A 122 3.38 -27.95 -9.54
CA ASN A 122 2.73 -27.35 -10.70
C ASN A 122 1.19 -27.42 -10.68
N GLY A 123 0.60 -27.55 -9.51
CA GLY A 123 -0.86 -27.54 -9.28
C GLY A 123 -1.43 -26.16 -8.95
N ALA A 124 -0.59 -25.10 -8.90
CA ALA A 124 -1.01 -23.72 -8.68
C ALA A 124 -0.16 -22.77 -9.55
N THR A 125 -0.72 -21.62 -9.88
CA THR A 125 -0.03 -20.58 -10.66
C THR A 125 0.84 -19.70 -9.75
N GLN A 126 1.80 -18.99 -10.35
CA GLN A 126 2.61 -18.01 -9.64
C GLN A 126 1.74 -16.91 -9.01
N ALA A 127 0.72 -16.43 -9.73
CA ALA A 127 -0.17 -15.38 -9.23
C ALA A 127 -0.95 -15.82 -7.98
N GLU A 128 -1.45 -17.07 -7.95
CA GLU A 128 -2.13 -17.62 -6.77
C GLU A 128 -1.18 -17.75 -5.56
N ALA A 129 0.07 -18.16 -5.80
CA ALA A 129 1.07 -18.25 -4.75
C ALA A 129 1.47 -16.85 -4.21
N GLU A 130 1.64 -15.86 -5.09
CA GLU A 130 1.94 -14.47 -4.71
C GLU A 130 0.81 -13.86 -3.90
N ASP A 131 -0.46 -14.05 -4.29
CA ASP A 131 -1.62 -13.53 -3.57
C ASP A 131 -1.69 -14.05 -2.13
N ILE A 132 -1.52 -15.36 -1.94
CA ILE A 132 -1.59 -15.96 -0.59
C ILE A 132 -0.41 -15.53 0.29
N LEU A 133 0.80 -15.39 -0.30
CA LEU A 133 1.96 -14.87 0.42
C LEU A 133 1.77 -13.41 0.82
N HIS A 134 1.14 -12.61 -0.05
CA HIS A 134 0.81 -11.21 0.27
C HIS A 134 -0.18 -11.12 1.44
N ASP A 135 -1.22 -11.95 1.45
CA ASP A 135 -2.19 -12.01 2.57
C ASP A 135 -1.49 -12.43 3.88
N MET A 136 -0.53 -13.35 3.85
CA MET A 136 0.26 -13.72 5.03
C MET A 136 1.13 -12.57 5.53
N LEU A 137 1.80 -11.85 4.64
CA LEU A 137 2.59 -10.67 4.99
C LEU A 137 1.74 -9.59 5.63
N LYS A 138 0.52 -9.36 5.11
CA LYS A 138 -0.44 -8.44 5.69
C LYS A 138 -0.86 -8.87 7.10
N GLY A 139 -1.21 -10.14 7.30
CA GLY A 139 -1.53 -10.69 8.62
C GLY A 139 -0.36 -10.53 9.61
N THR A 140 0.88 -10.71 9.14
CA THR A 140 2.08 -10.48 9.94
C THR A 140 2.20 -9.01 10.37
N ALA A 141 1.98 -8.07 9.45
CA ALA A 141 2.01 -6.63 9.76
C ALA A 141 0.94 -6.24 10.79
N GLU A 142 -0.25 -6.83 10.69
CA GLU A 142 -1.34 -6.66 11.66
C GLU A 142 -0.93 -7.14 13.06
N MET A 143 -0.32 -8.32 13.16
CA MET A 143 0.15 -8.86 14.45
C MET A 143 1.26 -8.01 15.06
N ILE A 144 2.22 -7.53 14.25
CA ILE A 144 3.28 -6.62 14.72
C ILE A 144 2.67 -5.34 15.30
N GLN A 145 1.64 -4.79 14.66
CA GLN A 145 0.95 -3.59 15.14
C GLN A 145 0.20 -3.86 16.46
N ASP A 146 -0.44 -5.03 16.57
CA ASP A 146 -1.13 -5.43 17.79
C ASP A 146 -0.16 -5.58 18.99
N VAL A 147 1.05 -6.12 18.76
CA VAL A 147 2.10 -6.20 19.77
C VAL A 147 2.57 -4.81 20.18
N LYS A 148 2.84 -3.91 19.22
CA LYS A 148 3.27 -2.54 19.50
C LYS A 148 2.23 -1.75 20.31
N SER A 149 0.95 -1.85 19.94
CA SER A 149 -0.14 -1.17 20.65
C SER A 149 -0.40 -1.78 22.04
N GLY A 150 -0.20 -3.08 22.23
CA GLY A 150 -0.28 -3.74 23.53
C GLY A 150 0.76 -3.23 24.51
N ASN A 151 2.01 -3.07 24.07
CA ASN A 151 3.08 -2.55 24.92
C ASN A 151 2.89 -1.07 25.31
N GLN A 152 2.26 -0.25 24.45
CA GLN A 152 1.94 1.14 24.81
C GLN A 152 0.92 1.24 25.93
N ILE A 153 -0.08 0.36 25.95
CA ILE A 153 -1.11 0.35 27.01
C ILE A 153 -0.49 0.01 28.37
N GLU A 154 0.48 -0.90 28.45
CA GLU A 154 1.17 -1.23 29.71
C GLU A 154 2.02 -0.07 30.23
N LEU A 155 2.63 0.71 29.36
CA LEU A 155 3.45 1.87 29.75
C LEU A 155 2.58 3.04 30.31
N ASP A 156 1.38 3.25 29.76
CA ASP A 156 0.45 4.29 30.21
C ASP A 156 -0.19 3.97 31.58
N PHE A 157 -0.20 2.72 32.00
CA PHE A 157 -0.68 2.30 33.33
C PHE A 157 0.40 2.37 34.44
N MET A 158 1.67 2.57 34.05
CA MET A 158 2.80 2.68 35.00
C MET A 158 3.27 4.11 35.25
N GLY A 159 2.66 5.12 34.62
CA GLY A 159 2.88 6.55 34.81
C GLY A 159 1.80 7.18 35.63
#